data_b8c4e5cf7d4b423f4632a4eaa929d936
#
_entry.id   b8c4e5cf7d4b423f4632a4eaa929d936
#
_cell.length_a   1.000
_cell.length_b   1.000
_cell.length_c   1.000
_cell.angle_alpha   90.00
_cell.angle_beta   90.00
_cell.angle_gamma   90.00
#
_symmetry.space_group_name_H-M   'P 1'
#
loop_
_entity.id
_entity.type
_entity.pdbx_description
1 polymer ?
#
loop_
_entity_poly.entity_id
_entity_poly.type
_entity_poly.pdbx_seq_one_letter_code
_entity_poly.pdbx_strand_id
1 'polypeptide(L)'
;MDIRLTGVTKRFKSVEALSRVDLHIRDGELFTLLGPSGCGKTTTLRLIAGFYVPNEGKIMFGDREVQEIPTSKRNIGMVFQNYALWPHMTVYRNVAYGLQFKKVPKSEWPRIVNEALTKVGLVGYETRYPGQLSGGQQQRVALARALALNPDVLLLDEPLSNLDAKIRGSVRAEIRKLQQSLGITTVYVTHDQEEALTLSDRIGIMCDGKLVQIGTPHDLYEKPSTRFVADFIGTNNLVAGTVEAVGEDII
;
A
#
# COMPACT_ATOMS: atom_id res chain seq x y z
N MET A 1 -3.04 -10.43 9.90
CA MET A 1 -3.35 -9.29 10.83
C MET A 1 -4.35 -8.38 10.14
N ASP A 2 -5.61 -8.32 10.58
CA ASP A 2 -6.57 -7.36 10.02
C ASP A 2 -6.33 -5.93 10.52
N ILE A 3 -6.79 -4.94 9.75
CA ILE A 3 -6.65 -3.53 10.09
C ILE A 3 -8.03 -2.89 10.02
N ARG A 4 -8.42 -2.17 11.09
CA ARG A 4 -9.68 -1.42 11.12
C ARG A 4 -9.44 0.03 11.47
N LEU A 5 -10.02 0.91 10.68
CA LEU A 5 -10.16 2.33 10.94
C LEU A 5 -11.64 2.61 11.23
N THR A 6 -11.95 3.30 12.30
CA THR A 6 -13.33 3.66 12.67
C THR A 6 -13.42 5.14 12.93
N GLY A 7 -14.17 5.85 12.07
CA GLY A 7 -14.40 7.30 12.17
C GLY A 7 -13.13 8.13 12.14
N VAL A 8 -12.08 7.68 11.45
CA VAL A 8 -10.76 8.32 11.47
C VAL A 8 -10.79 9.65 10.76
N THR A 9 -10.48 10.72 11.49
CA THR A 9 -10.37 12.09 10.99
C THR A 9 -8.95 12.60 11.21
N LYS A 10 -8.40 13.28 10.18
CA LYS A 10 -7.09 13.94 10.27
C LYS A 10 -7.13 15.35 9.74
N ARG A 11 -6.71 16.30 10.59
CA ARG A 11 -6.58 17.72 10.25
C ARG A 11 -5.13 18.16 10.36
N PHE A 12 -4.68 18.94 9.40
CA PHE A 12 -3.41 19.64 9.43
C PHE A 12 -3.69 21.15 9.38
N LYS A 13 -3.51 21.83 10.51
CA LYS A 13 -3.92 23.25 10.68
C LYS A 13 -5.39 23.42 10.30
N SER A 14 -5.68 24.19 9.24
CA SER A 14 -7.05 24.46 8.73
C SER A 14 -7.55 23.46 7.69
N VAL A 15 -6.69 22.49 7.25
CA VAL A 15 -7.05 21.55 6.18
C VAL A 15 -7.45 20.22 6.80
N GLU A 16 -8.66 19.74 6.51
CA GLU A 16 -9.11 18.39 6.84
C GLU A 16 -8.68 17.44 5.74
N ALA A 17 -7.60 16.69 6.00
CA ALA A 17 -7.03 15.76 5.03
C ALA A 17 -7.77 14.41 4.99
N LEU A 18 -8.47 14.04 6.08
CA LEU A 18 -9.34 12.87 6.15
C LEU A 18 -10.57 13.23 6.97
N SER A 19 -11.75 12.87 6.48
CA SER A 19 -13.06 13.12 7.08
C SER A 19 -13.77 11.80 7.38
N ARG A 20 -13.75 11.35 8.64
CA ARG A 20 -14.47 10.19 9.17
C ARG A 20 -14.32 8.92 8.33
N VAL A 21 -13.08 8.50 8.07
CA VAL A 21 -12.80 7.31 7.27
C VAL A 21 -13.08 6.05 8.09
N ASP A 22 -13.97 5.21 7.57
CA ASP A 22 -14.24 3.85 8.06
C ASP A 22 -13.70 2.85 7.04
N LEU A 23 -12.81 1.95 7.48
CA LEU A 23 -12.12 0.98 6.61
C LEU A 23 -11.84 -0.31 7.37
N HIS A 24 -12.12 -1.44 6.74
CA HIS A 24 -11.71 -2.75 7.22
C HIS A 24 -10.92 -3.50 6.14
N ILE A 25 -9.65 -3.76 6.41
CA ILE A 25 -8.74 -4.56 5.59
C ILE A 25 -8.61 -5.92 6.27
N ARG A 26 -8.91 -6.99 5.55
CA ARG A 26 -8.93 -8.35 6.07
C ARG A 26 -7.52 -8.91 6.25
N ASP A 27 -7.39 -9.92 7.09
CA ASP A 27 -6.12 -10.63 7.25
C ASP A 27 -5.68 -11.27 5.92
N GLY A 28 -4.40 -11.09 5.56
CA GLY A 28 -3.82 -11.60 4.32
C GLY A 28 -4.28 -10.90 3.04
N GLU A 29 -5.15 -9.88 3.12
CA GLU A 29 -5.67 -9.13 1.98
C GLU A 29 -4.61 -8.17 1.39
N LEU A 30 -4.57 -8.05 0.06
CA LEU A 30 -3.97 -6.92 -0.62
C LEU A 30 -5.05 -5.89 -0.91
N PHE A 31 -5.08 -4.85 -0.10
CA PHE A 31 -6.04 -3.75 -0.19
C PHE A 31 -5.39 -2.51 -0.80
N THR A 32 -5.98 -1.95 -1.85
CA THR A 32 -5.47 -0.74 -2.48
C THR A 32 -6.31 0.49 -2.15
N LEU A 33 -5.64 1.57 -1.74
CA LEU A 33 -6.22 2.91 -1.72
C LEU A 33 -5.94 3.59 -3.05
N LEU A 34 -6.99 3.88 -3.82
CA LEU A 34 -6.93 4.49 -5.13
C LEU A 34 -7.66 5.84 -5.12
N GLY A 35 -7.18 6.81 -5.90
CA GLY A 35 -7.85 8.12 -6.03
C GLY A 35 -6.92 9.20 -6.56
N PRO A 36 -7.44 10.41 -6.84
CA PRO A 36 -6.66 11.55 -7.33
C PRO A 36 -5.54 11.96 -6.38
N SER A 37 -4.58 12.72 -6.87
CA SER A 37 -3.55 13.32 -6.03
C SER A 37 -4.16 14.22 -4.95
N GLY A 38 -3.66 14.13 -3.72
CA GLY A 38 -4.15 14.95 -2.61
C GLY A 38 -5.43 14.46 -1.92
N CYS A 39 -6.08 13.37 -2.36
CA CYS A 39 -7.34 12.89 -1.77
C CYS A 39 -7.19 12.17 -0.41
N GLY A 40 -5.98 12.07 0.17
CA GLY A 40 -5.79 11.51 1.51
C GLY A 40 -5.18 10.10 1.59
N LYS A 41 -4.87 9.42 0.48
CA LYS A 41 -4.29 8.04 0.45
C LYS A 41 -3.04 7.90 1.30
N THR A 42 -2.00 8.68 1.00
CA THR A 42 -0.74 8.69 1.74
C THR A 42 -0.94 9.11 3.20
N THR A 43 -1.89 10.01 3.48
CA THR A 43 -2.25 10.38 4.86
C THR A 43 -2.82 9.18 5.61
N THR A 44 -3.74 8.42 5.00
CA THR A 44 -4.30 7.19 5.56
C THR A 44 -3.20 6.16 5.81
N LEU A 45 -2.32 5.93 4.83
CA LEU A 45 -1.19 5.02 4.98
C LEU A 45 -0.28 5.42 6.14
N ARG A 46 0.04 6.70 6.27
CA ARG A 46 0.91 7.23 7.35
C ARG A 46 0.25 7.18 8.72
N LEU A 47 -1.07 7.26 8.82
CA LEU A 47 -1.81 7.01 10.05
C LEU A 47 -1.73 5.53 10.46
N ILE A 48 -1.93 4.60 9.51
CA ILE A 48 -1.74 3.17 9.73
C ILE A 48 -0.29 2.89 10.15
N ALA A 49 0.68 3.52 9.53
CA ALA A 49 2.10 3.39 9.87
C ALA A 49 2.48 4.01 11.23
N GLY A 50 1.68 4.94 11.76
CA GLY A 50 1.98 5.64 13.01
C GLY A 50 2.92 6.83 12.88
N PHE A 51 3.07 7.39 11.67
CA PHE A 51 3.75 8.67 11.48
C PHE A 51 2.87 9.85 11.90
N TYR A 52 1.56 9.65 11.87
CA TYR A 52 0.57 10.62 12.35
C TYR A 52 -0.36 9.97 13.36
N VAL A 53 -0.83 10.77 14.31
CA VAL A 53 -1.92 10.41 15.21
C VAL A 53 -3.21 11.01 14.63
N PRO A 54 -4.33 10.29 14.58
CA PRO A 54 -5.60 10.84 14.15
C PRO A 54 -6.10 11.92 15.14
N ASN A 55 -6.91 12.85 14.67
CA ASN A 55 -7.59 13.82 15.55
C ASN A 55 -8.83 13.22 16.20
N GLU A 56 -9.50 12.30 15.47
CA GLU A 56 -10.69 11.59 15.94
C GLU A 56 -10.67 10.16 15.36
N GLY A 57 -11.40 9.26 16.01
CA GLY A 57 -11.53 7.87 15.59
C GLY A 57 -10.44 6.95 16.12
N LYS A 58 -10.47 5.69 15.68
CA LYS A 58 -9.61 4.61 16.18
C LYS A 58 -8.97 3.82 15.06
N ILE A 59 -7.76 3.33 15.30
CA ILE A 59 -7.03 2.42 14.42
C ILE A 59 -6.69 1.16 15.20
N MET A 60 -7.13 0.01 14.68
CA MET A 60 -6.94 -1.31 15.28
C MET A 60 -6.10 -2.21 14.38
N PHE A 61 -5.19 -2.98 14.97
CA PHE A 61 -4.53 -4.13 14.36
C PHE A 61 -5.00 -5.38 15.11
N GLY A 62 -5.86 -6.19 14.50
CA GLY A 62 -6.63 -7.21 15.21
C GLY A 62 -7.43 -6.57 16.35
N ASP A 63 -7.24 -7.06 17.56
CA ASP A 63 -7.89 -6.51 18.77
C ASP A 63 -7.08 -5.41 19.47
N ARG A 64 -5.93 -5.01 18.91
CA ARG A 64 -5.04 -4.03 19.50
C ARG A 64 -5.26 -2.64 18.92
N GLU A 65 -5.60 -1.67 19.77
CA GLU A 65 -5.64 -0.25 19.42
C GLU A 65 -4.22 0.31 19.25
N VAL A 66 -3.93 0.96 18.10
CA VAL A 66 -2.54 1.33 17.73
C VAL A 66 -2.30 2.80 17.49
N GLN A 67 -3.30 3.68 17.54
CA GLN A 67 -3.09 5.10 17.21
C GLN A 67 -2.05 5.80 18.08
N GLU A 68 -1.93 5.44 19.38
CA GLU A 68 -0.94 5.96 20.31
C GLU A 68 0.41 5.20 20.27
N ILE A 69 0.48 4.11 19.49
CA ILE A 69 1.68 3.29 19.41
C ILE A 69 2.62 3.88 18.35
N PRO A 70 3.86 4.20 18.68
CA PRO A 70 4.83 4.73 17.73
C PRO A 70 5.16 3.70 16.64
N THR A 71 5.50 4.16 15.44
CA THR A 71 5.81 3.34 14.25
C THR A 71 6.75 2.17 14.55
N SER A 72 7.81 2.41 15.34
CA SER A 72 8.81 1.39 15.69
C SER A 72 8.26 0.20 16.49
N LYS A 73 7.07 0.32 17.07
CA LYS A 73 6.41 -0.72 17.87
C LYS A 73 5.19 -1.34 17.19
N ARG A 74 4.84 -0.92 15.97
CA ARG A 74 3.68 -1.45 15.23
C ARG A 74 3.97 -2.74 14.45
N ASN A 75 5.21 -3.18 14.36
CA ASN A 75 5.66 -4.33 13.57
C ASN A 75 5.22 -4.29 12.10
N ILE A 76 5.41 -3.16 11.46
CA ILE A 76 5.09 -2.94 10.05
C ILE A 76 6.35 -2.91 9.18
N GLY A 77 6.23 -3.35 7.93
CA GLY A 77 7.19 -3.08 6.86
C GLY A 77 6.66 -1.97 5.97
N MET A 78 7.50 -1.01 5.59
CA MET A 78 7.07 0.07 4.70
C MET A 78 8.06 0.28 3.55
N VAL A 79 7.50 0.41 2.34
CA VAL A 79 8.22 0.83 1.13
C VAL A 79 7.70 2.21 0.74
N PHE A 80 8.60 3.17 0.66
CA PHE A 80 8.30 4.55 0.28
C PHE A 80 8.38 4.73 -1.23
N GLN A 81 7.74 5.75 -1.75
CA GLN A 81 7.69 6.11 -3.17
C GLN A 81 9.09 6.23 -3.80
N ASN A 82 10.07 6.80 -3.08
CA ASN A 82 11.46 6.96 -3.52
C ASN A 82 12.37 5.82 -3.03
N TYR A 83 11.79 4.68 -2.61
CA TYR A 83 12.48 3.51 -2.02
C TYR A 83 13.24 3.81 -0.73
N ALA A 84 13.67 5.03 -0.49
CA ALA A 84 14.42 5.52 0.68
C ALA A 84 15.61 4.60 1.05
N LEU A 85 16.35 4.13 0.05
CA LEU A 85 17.59 3.38 0.26
C LEU A 85 18.70 4.33 0.69
N TRP A 86 19.55 3.90 1.61
CA TRP A 86 20.76 4.63 1.99
C TRP A 86 21.84 4.44 0.92
N PRO A 87 22.21 5.50 0.15
CA PRO A 87 23.09 5.36 -1.01
C PRO A 87 24.52 4.97 -0.65
N HIS A 88 24.94 5.30 0.58
CA HIS A 88 26.28 5.00 1.12
C HIS A 88 26.38 3.60 1.76
N MET A 89 25.29 2.85 1.78
CA MET A 89 25.24 1.48 2.31
C MET A 89 25.08 0.48 1.18
N THR A 90 25.71 -0.68 1.32
CA THR A 90 25.49 -1.82 0.41
C THR A 90 24.05 -2.35 0.55
N VAL A 91 23.61 -3.19 -0.41
CA VAL A 91 22.34 -3.91 -0.36
C VAL A 91 22.21 -4.67 0.97
N TYR A 92 23.25 -5.44 1.33
CA TYR A 92 23.28 -6.15 2.62
C TYR A 92 22.99 -5.22 3.81
N ARG A 93 23.70 -4.10 3.89
CA ARG A 93 23.54 -3.14 4.99
C ARG A 93 22.17 -2.46 4.98
N ASN A 94 21.63 -2.15 3.81
CA ASN A 94 20.26 -1.62 3.68
C ASN A 94 19.23 -2.61 4.24
N VAL A 95 19.32 -3.90 3.87
CA VAL A 95 18.37 -4.92 4.32
C VAL A 95 18.55 -5.23 5.81
N ALA A 96 19.79 -5.33 6.28
CA ALA A 96 20.10 -5.63 7.68
C ALA A 96 19.82 -4.48 8.67
N TYR A 97 19.64 -3.24 8.17
CA TYR A 97 19.63 -2.03 9.01
C TYR A 97 18.62 -2.09 10.15
N GLY A 98 17.42 -2.58 9.89
CA GLY A 98 16.36 -2.68 10.90
C GLY A 98 16.62 -3.73 11.99
N LEU A 99 17.43 -4.75 11.71
CA LEU A 99 17.68 -5.87 12.63
C LEU A 99 18.36 -5.42 13.94
N GLN A 100 19.20 -4.39 13.87
CA GLN A 100 19.85 -3.82 15.05
C GLN A 100 18.85 -3.26 16.09
N PHE A 101 17.74 -2.67 15.62
CA PHE A 101 16.72 -2.10 16.49
C PHE A 101 15.78 -3.18 17.07
N LYS A 102 15.62 -4.31 16.38
CA LYS A 102 14.94 -5.50 16.91
C LYS A 102 15.84 -6.36 17.81
N LYS A 103 17.08 -5.92 18.09
CA LYS A 103 18.07 -6.64 18.92
C LYS A 103 18.35 -8.06 18.43
N VAL A 104 18.26 -8.30 17.12
CA VAL A 104 18.60 -9.59 16.52
C VAL A 104 20.12 -9.80 16.63
N PRO A 105 20.60 -10.98 17.08
CA PRO A 105 22.03 -11.28 17.15
C PRO A 105 22.70 -11.12 15.77
N LYS A 106 23.87 -10.49 15.73
CA LYS A 106 24.59 -10.27 14.47
C LYS A 106 24.92 -11.55 13.72
N SER A 107 25.07 -12.67 14.42
CA SER A 107 25.29 -14.00 13.84
C SER A 107 24.13 -14.49 12.95
N GLU A 108 22.90 -13.98 13.19
CA GLU A 108 21.72 -14.36 12.40
C GLU A 108 21.50 -13.46 11.17
N TRP A 109 22.13 -12.29 11.13
CA TRP A 109 21.91 -11.32 10.05
C TRP A 109 22.19 -11.89 8.65
N PRO A 110 23.29 -12.64 8.40
CA PRO A 110 23.55 -13.20 7.07
C PRO A 110 22.42 -14.10 6.58
N ARG A 111 21.87 -14.94 7.46
CA ARG A 111 20.75 -15.83 7.14
C ARG A 111 19.48 -15.02 6.80
N ILE A 112 19.12 -14.06 7.66
CA ILE A 112 17.89 -13.25 7.47
C ILE A 112 17.99 -12.42 6.20
N VAL A 113 19.14 -11.78 5.95
CA VAL A 113 19.35 -10.97 4.74
C VAL A 113 19.29 -11.84 3.49
N ASN A 114 19.94 -13.02 3.49
CA ASN A 114 19.91 -13.93 2.36
C ASN A 114 18.47 -14.43 2.08
N GLU A 115 17.72 -14.79 3.10
CA GLU A 115 16.30 -15.18 2.97
C GLU A 115 15.45 -14.05 2.39
N ALA A 116 15.65 -12.81 2.87
CA ALA A 116 14.93 -11.64 2.35
C ALA A 116 15.28 -11.35 0.89
N LEU A 117 16.55 -11.41 0.51
CA LEU A 117 17.00 -11.22 -0.87
C LEU A 117 16.54 -12.34 -1.80
N THR A 118 16.52 -13.58 -1.31
CA THR A 118 15.98 -14.74 -2.06
C THR A 118 14.51 -14.52 -2.41
N LYS A 119 13.69 -14.06 -1.46
CA LYS A 119 12.25 -13.78 -1.67
C LYS A 119 11.99 -12.76 -2.79
N VAL A 120 12.92 -11.85 -3.02
CA VAL A 120 12.80 -10.81 -4.06
C VAL A 120 13.70 -11.04 -5.29
N GLY A 121 14.34 -12.21 -5.38
CA GLY A 121 15.18 -12.61 -6.52
C GLY A 121 16.47 -11.78 -6.68
N LEU A 122 17.11 -11.37 -5.58
CA LEU A 122 18.32 -10.56 -5.57
C LEU A 122 19.51 -11.23 -4.88
N VAL A 123 19.60 -12.57 -4.95
CA VAL A 123 20.78 -13.30 -4.47
C VAL A 123 22.01 -12.89 -5.28
N GLY A 124 23.15 -12.65 -4.61
CA GLY A 124 24.41 -12.23 -5.24
C GLY A 124 24.57 -10.71 -5.42
N TYR A 125 23.59 -9.91 -4.89
CA TYR A 125 23.64 -8.44 -4.94
C TYR A 125 24.10 -7.79 -3.64
N GLU A 126 24.45 -8.56 -2.63
CA GLU A 126 24.70 -8.14 -1.24
C GLU A 126 25.74 -7.05 -1.11
N THR A 127 26.78 -7.07 -1.95
CA THR A 127 27.92 -6.12 -1.92
C THR A 127 27.70 -4.87 -2.77
N ARG A 128 26.67 -4.85 -3.62
CA ARG A 128 26.37 -3.70 -4.48
C ARG A 128 25.80 -2.53 -3.68
N TYR A 129 25.97 -1.33 -4.22
CA TYR A 129 25.37 -0.10 -3.72
C TYR A 129 24.11 0.25 -4.53
N PRO A 130 23.15 1.01 -3.96
CA PRO A 130 21.92 1.40 -4.67
C PRO A 130 22.16 2.04 -6.04
N GLY A 131 23.18 2.88 -6.19
CA GLY A 131 23.52 3.52 -7.47
C GLY A 131 23.99 2.55 -8.57
N GLN A 132 24.27 1.29 -8.25
CA GLN A 132 24.67 0.24 -9.19
C GLN A 132 23.48 -0.64 -9.62
N LEU A 133 22.26 -0.28 -9.20
CA LEU A 133 21.04 -1.05 -9.40
C LEU A 133 20.08 -0.31 -10.31
N SER A 134 19.33 -1.05 -11.14
CA SER A 134 18.16 -0.49 -11.83
C SER A 134 17.06 -0.09 -10.85
N GLY A 135 16.11 0.76 -11.27
CA GLY A 135 14.98 1.17 -10.43
C GLY A 135 14.18 -0.01 -9.87
N GLY A 136 13.89 -1.03 -10.70
CA GLY A 136 13.21 -2.24 -10.23
C GLY A 136 14.03 -3.05 -9.22
N GLN A 137 15.36 -3.10 -9.37
CA GLN A 137 16.23 -3.73 -8.38
C GLN A 137 16.27 -2.93 -7.07
N GLN A 138 16.31 -1.60 -7.12
CA GLN A 138 16.24 -0.75 -5.92
C GLN A 138 14.92 -0.96 -5.17
N GLN A 139 13.82 -1.03 -5.89
CA GLN A 139 12.51 -1.33 -5.31
C GLN A 139 12.47 -2.70 -4.62
N ARG A 140 13.03 -3.75 -5.25
CA ARG A 140 13.14 -5.09 -4.63
C ARG A 140 14.04 -5.07 -3.38
N VAL A 141 15.11 -4.28 -3.36
CA VAL A 141 15.92 -4.08 -2.14
C VAL A 141 15.11 -3.43 -1.02
N ALA A 142 14.31 -2.40 -1.34
CA ALA A 142 13.43 -1.75 -0.37
C ALA A 142 12.37 -2.72 0.18
N LEU A 143 11.83 -3.59 -0.68
CA LEU A 143 10.90 -4.65 -0.28
C LEU A 143 11.59 -5.70 0.60
N ALA A 144 12.79 -6.18 0.24
CA ALA A 144 13.59 -7.10 1.06
C ALA A 144 13.89 -6.50 2.44
N ARG A 145 14.24 -5.20 2.51
CA ARG A 145 14.46 -4.47 3.77
C ARG A 145 13.21 -4.45 4.66
N ALA A 146 12.05 -4.21 4.07
CA ALA A 146 10.78 -4.24 4.80
C ALA A 146 10.46 -5.65 5.33
N LEU A 147 10.69 -6.68 4.53
CA LEU A 147 10.39 -8.08 4.85
C LEU A 147 11.38 -8.73 5.82
N ALA A 148 12.64 -8.25 5.86
CA ALA A 148 13.67 -8.79 6.77
C ALA A 148 13.28 -8.68 8.25
N LEU A 149 12.38 -7.77 8.59
CA LEU A 149 11.87 -7.58 9.95
C LEU A 149 10.71 -8.50 10.31
N ASN A 150 10.28 -9.37 9.40
CA ASN A 150 9.10 -10.22 9.54
C ASN A 150 7.88 -9.43 10.03
N PRO A 151 7.38 -8.46 9.24
CA PRO A 151 6.29 -7.59 9.64
C PRO A 151 4.94 -8.31 9.61
N ASP A 152 3.99 -7.86 10.44
CA ASP A 152 2.59 -8.33 10.42
C ASP A 152 1.79 -7.68 9.27
N VAL A 153 2.20 -6.48 8.87
CA VAL A 153 1.56 -5.66 7.83
C VAL A 153 2.61 -5.05 6.92
N LEU A 154 2.36 -5.06 5.61
CA LEU A 154 3.19 -4.42 4.59
C LEU A 154 2.47 -3.18 4.04
N LEU A 155 3.14 -2.03 4.06
CA LEU A 155 2.64 -0.75 3.57
C LEU A 155 3.46 -0.31 2.36
N LEU A 156 2.81 -0.06 1.23
CA LEU A 156 3.44 0.30 -0.04
C LEU A 156 2.90 1.66 -0.51
N ASP A 157 3.73 2.70 -0.45
CA ASP A 157 3.38 4.08 -0.84
C ASP A 157 3.87 4.35 -2.26
N GLU A 158 2.99 4.21 -3.27
CA GLU A 158 3.28 4.38 -4.70
C GLU A 158 4.55 3.67 -5.18
N PRO A 159 4.73 2.37 -4.89
CA PRO A 159 6.03 1.71 -5.03
C PRO A 159 6.50 1.56 -6.47
N LEU A 160 5.65 1.75 -7.47
CA LEU A 160 5.97 1.61 -8.90
C LEU A 160 6.06 2.95 -9.64
N SER A 161 5.79 4.08 -8.97
CA SER A 161 5.72 5.40 -9.62
C SER A 161 7.01 5.83 -10.31
N ASN A 162 8.17 5.40 -9.80
CA ASN A 162 9.50 5.74 -10.33
C ASN A 162 10.04 4.74 -11.35
N LEU A 163 9.22 3.78 -11.80
CA LEU A 163 9.58 2.78 -12.81
C LEU A 163 9.04 3.17 -14.18
N ASP A 164 9.79 2.82 -15.23
CA ASP A 164 9.29 2.92 -16.59
C ASP A 164 8.14 1.92 -16.85
N ALA A 165 7.27 2.24 -17.82
CA ALA A 165 6.09 1.45 -18.13
C ALA A 165 6.39 -0.01 -18.50
N LYS A 166 7.54 -0.27 -19.15
CA LYS A 166 7.92 -1.60 -19.60
C LYS A 166 8.22 -2.55 -18.43
N ILE A 167 8.86 -2.03 -17.38
CA ILE A 167 9.25 -2.82 -16.19
C ILE A 167 8.09 -2.90 -15.19
N ARG A 168 7.22 -1.88 -15.15
CA ARG A 168 6.14 -1.77 -14.16
C ARG A 168 5.23 -3.00 -14.13
N GLY A 169 4.85 -3.53 -15.29
CA GLY A 169 3.99 -4.72 -15.38
C GLY A 169 4.61 -5.99 -14.76
N SER A 170 5.90 -6.24 -15.00
CA SER A 170 6.58 -7.42 -14.43
C SER A 170 6.75 -7.30 -12.92
N VAL A 171 7.15 -6.13 -12.44
CA VAL A 171 7.35 -5.88 -11.00
C VAL A 171 6.01 -5.94 -10.25
N ARG A 172 4.93 -5.46 -10.84
CA ARG A 172 3.56 -5.59 -10.32
C ARG A 172 3.20 -7.06 -10.07
N ALA A 173 3.37 -7.91 -11.08
CA ALA A 173 3.08 -9.34 -10.96
C ALA A 173 3.94 -10.03 -9.87
N GLU A 174 5.20 -9.62 -9.71
CA GLU A 174 6.09 -10.12 -8.68
C GLU A 174 5.65 -9.71 -7.27
N ILE A 175 5.24 -8.45 -7.06
CA ILE A 175 4.69 -7.97 -5.78
C ILE A 175 3.47 -8.80 -5.39
N ARG A 176 2.55 -9.06 -6.35
CA ARG A 176 1.35 -9.86 -6.08
C ARG A 176 1.70 -11.29 -5.69
N LYS A 177 2.57 -11.95 -6.45
CA LYS A 177 3.05 -13.33 -6.15
C LYS A 177 3.71 -13.39 -4.78
N LEU A 178 4.55 -12.42 -4.46
CA LEU A 178 5.24 -12.37 -3.18
C LEU A 178 4.24 -12.20 -2.02
N GLN A 179 3.31 -11.26 -2.13
CA GLN A 179 2.28 -11.03 -1.13
C GLN A 179 1.44 -12.30 -0.89
N GLN A 180 1.00 -12.97 -1.96
CA GLN A 180 0.26 -14.23 -1.87
C GLN A 180 1.07 -15.35 -1.20
N SER A 181 2.35 -15.50 -1.56
CA SER A 181 3.23 -16.52 -0.99
C SER A 181 3.49 -16.33 0.49
N LEU A 182 3.44 -15.08 0.97
CA LEU A 182 3.65 -14.72 2.37
C LEU A 182 2.34 -14.68 3.18
N GLY A 183 1.19 -14.58 2.53
CA GLY A 183 -0.10 -14.36 3.18
C GLY A 183 -0.15 -13.10 4.05
N ILE A 184 0.67 -12.09 3.71
CA ILE A 184 0.80 -10.87 4.53
C ILE A 184 -0.26 -9.84 4.15
N THR A 185 -0.91 -9.26 5.15
CA THR A 185 -1.82 -8.13 4.95
C THR A 185 -1.06 -6.95 4.37
N THR A 186 -1.50 -6.46 3.22
CA THR A 186 -0.81 -5.41 2.49
C THR A 186 -1.73 -4.24 2.19
N VAL A 187 -1.29 -3.03 2.51
CA VAL A 187 -1.94 -1.78 2.08
C VAL A 187 -1.11 -1.15 0.99
N TYR A 188 -1.69 -1.02 -0.18
CA TYR A 188 -1.07 -0.46 -1.37
C TYR A 188 -1.69 0.91 -1.68
N VAL A 189 -0.87 1.92 -1.92
CA VAL A 189 -1.32 3.24 -2.36
C VAL A 189 -0.87 3.46 -3.78
N THR A 190 -1.77 3.88 -4.65
CA THR A 190 -1.47 4.28 -6.02
C THR A 190 -2.49 5.30 -6.54
N HIS A 191 -2.13 6.00 -7.61
CA HIS A 191 -3.05 6.77 -8.45
C HIS A 191 -3.28 6.09 -9.82
N ASP A 192 -2.60 4.97 -10.07
CA ASP A 192 -2.69 4.18 -11.30
C ASP A 192 -3.80 3.13 -11.17
N GLN A 193 -4.83 3.25 -12.03
CA GLN A 193 -5.98 2.36 -12.02
C GLN A 193 -5.62 0.94 -12.45
N GLU A 194 -4.71 0.80 -13.42
CA GLU A 194 -4.26 -0.51 -13.90
C GLU A 194 -3.56 -1.30 -12.79
N GLU A 195 -2.73 -0.61 -11.98
CA GLU A 195 -2.12 -1.21 -10.81
C GLU A 195 -3.19 -1.70 -9.83
N ALA A 196 -4.13 -0.84 -9.46
CA ALA A 196 -5.18 -1.17 -8.51
C ALA A 196 -6.05 -2.33 -8.99
N LEU A 197 -6.53 -2.29 -10.23
CA LEU A 197 -7.45 -3.30 -10.79
C LEU A 197 -6.79 -4.67 -10.95
N THR A 198 -5.46 -4.73 -11.17
CA THR A 198 -4.76 -6.00 -11.42
C THR A 198 -4.15 -6.63 -10.17
N LEU A 199 -3.81 -5.84 -9.14
CA LEU A 199 -3.13 -6.34 -7.94
C LEU A 199 -4.08 -6.73 -6.81
N SER A 200 -5.21 -6.01 -6.70
CA SER A 200 -5.94 -5.93 -5.44
C SER A 200 -6.99 -7.03 -5.27
N ASP A 201 -7.15 -7.49 -4.04
CA ASP A 201 -8.34 -8.25 -3.65
C ASP A 201 -9.55 -7.32 -3.52
N ARG A 202 -9.34 -6.15 -2.90
CA ARG A 202 -10.31 -5.06 -2.82
C ARG A 202 -9.62 -3.70 -2.95
N ILE A 203 -10.37 -2.73 -3.44
CA ILE A 203 -9.93 -1.35 -3.64
C ILE A 203 -10.87 -0.42 -2.88
N GLY A 204 -10.30 0.55 -2.19
CA GLY A 204 -11.00 1.69 -1.63
C GLY A 204 -10.74 2.94 -2.45
N ILE A 205 -11.78 3.50 -3.06
CA ILE A 205 -11.70 4.74 -3.83
C ILE A 205 -11.83 5.91 -2.89
N MET A 206 -10.81 6.78 -2.91
CA MET A 206 -10.78 8.00 -2.10
C MET A 206 -10.98 9.25 -2.95
N CYS A 207 -11.79 10.17 -2.44
CA CYS A 207 -11.97 11.51 -2.98
C CYS A 207 -12.14 12.50 -1.84
N ASP A 208 -11.47 13.65 -1.90
CA ASP A 208 -11.59 14.76 -0.93
C ASP A 208 -11.56 14.33 0.54
N GLY A 209 -10.60 13.47 0.89
CA GLY A 209 -10.43 12.98 2.26
C GLY A 209 -11.46 11.95 2.72
N LYS A 210 -12.32 11.46 1.84
CA LYS A 210 -13.36 10.47 2.14
C LYS A 210 -13.16 9.20 1.34
N LEU A 211 -13.59 8.09 1.92
CA LEU A 211 -13.71 6.80 1.23
C LEU A 211 -15.08 6.74 0.56
N VAL A 212 -15.10 6.76 -0.78
CA VAL A 212 -16.33 6.89 -1.58
C VAL A 212 -16.98 5.52 -1.82
N GLN A 213 -16.15 4.52 -2.18
CA GLN A 213 -16.60 3.14 -2.43
C GLN A 213 -15.50 2.15 -2.10
N ILE A 214 -15.86 0.99 -1.58
CA ILE A 214 -14.98 -0.18 -1.42
C ILE A 214 -15.63 -1.33 -2.17
N GLY A 215 -14.84 -2.03 -2.98
CA GLY A 215 -15.30 -3.23 -3.70
C GLY A 215 -14.15 -4.04 -4.27
N THR A 216 -14.45 -5.21 -4.85
CA THR A 216 -13.51 -5.90 -5.73
C THR A 216 -13.27 -5.09 -6.99
N PRO A 217 -12.19 -5.32 -7.75
CA PRO A 217 -12.01 -4.71 -9.07
C PRO A 217 -13.25 -4.82 -9.96
N HIS A 218 -13.90 -5.99 -9.98
CA HIS A 218 -15.12 -6.24 -10.74
C HIS A 218 -16.29 -5.37 -10.25
N ASP A 219 -16.53 -5.31 -8.94
CA ASP A 219 -17.64 -4.51 -8.39
C ASP A 219 -17.49 -3.02 -8.72
N LEU A 220 -16.28 -2.49 -8.67
CA LEU A 220 -16.02 -1.07 -8.94
C LEU A 220 -16.21 -0.71 -10.41
N TYR A 221 -15.94 -1.65 -11.31
CA TYR A 221 -16.11 -1.47 -12.75
C TYR A 221 -17.57 -1.63 -13.17
N GLU A 222 -18.25 -2.69 -12.72
CA GLU A 222 -19.61 -3.05 -13.14
C GLU A 222 -20.71 -2.31 -12.35
N LYS A 223 -20.43 -1.94 -11.08
CA LYS A 223 -21.42 -1.39 -10.16
C LYS A 223 -20.88 -0.15 -9.43
N PRO A 224 -20.47 0.90 -10.18
CA PRO A 224 -20.02 2.14 -9.56
C PRO A 224 -21.17 2.79 -8.77
N SER A 225 -20.92 3.13 -7.49
CA SER A 225 -21.94 3.68 -6.61
C SER A 225 -22.22 5.17 -6.85
N THR A 226 -21.33 5.86 -7.54
CA THR A 226 -21.44 7.31 -7.84
C THR A 226 -20.94 7.62 -9.25
N ARG A 227 -21.38 8.75 -9.80
CA ARG A 227 -20.85 9.26 -11.07
C ARG A 227 -19.33 9.43 -11.02
N PHE A 228 -18.79 9.89 -9.88
CA PHE A 228 -17.33 10.04 -9.73
C PHE A 228 -16.61 8.69 -9.90
N VAL A 229 -17.10 7.62 -9.27
CA VAL A 229 -16.48 6.29 -9.40
C VAL A 229 -16.58 5.78 -10.83
N ALA A 230 -17.74 5.93 -11.48
CA ALA A 230 -17.93 5.55 -12.88
C ALA A 230 -16.96 6.29 -13.82
N ASP A 231 -16.78 7.58 -13.63
CA ASP A 231 -15.88 8.42 -14.45
C ASP A 231 -14.41 8.14 -14.15
N PHE A 232 -14.11 7.82 -12.90
CA PHE A 232 -12.74 7.60 -12.42
C PHE A 232 -12.23 6.20 -12.74
N ILE A 233 -13.09 5.15 -12.82
CA ILE A 233 -12.68 3.76 -13.11
C ILE A 233 -12.97 3.43 -14.58
N GLY A 234 -11.91 3.26 -15.36
CA GLY A 234 -12.02 2.92 -16.79
C GLY A 234 -12.32 4.12 -17.67
N THR A 235 -12.72 3.83 -18.91
CA THR A 235 -13.10 4.84 -19.91
C THR A 235 -14.60 4.72 -20.15
N ASN A 236 -15.36 5.70 -19.70
CA ASN A 236 -16.82 5.70 -19.77
C ASN A 236 -17.36 6.90 -20.54
N ASN A 237 -18.48 6.68 -21.25
CA ASN A 237 -19.27 7.76 -21.86
C ASN A 237 -20.50 8.01 -21.00
N LEU A 238 -20.48 9.08 -20.18
CA LEU A 238 -21.60 9.44 -19.32
C LEU A 238 -22.52 10.42 -20.03
N VAL A 239 -23.71 9.96 -20.39
CA VAL A 239 -24.75 10.77 -21.04
C VAL A 239 -25.83 11.12 -20.00
N ALA A 240 -26.16 12.39 -19.87
CA ALA A 240 -27.27 12.83 -19.03
C ALA A 240 -28.61 12.56 -19.74
N GLY A 241 -29.57 12.00 -19.02
CA GLY A 241 -30.90 11.72 -19.52
C GLY A 241 -31.94 11.75 -18.41
N THR A 242 -33.21 11.83 -18.79
CA THR A 242 -34.35 11.70 -17.87
C THR A 242 -35.07 10.39 -18.20
N VAL A 243 -35.39 9.60 -17.19
CA VAL A 243 -36.19 8.39 -17.35
C VAL A 243 -37.66 8.82 -17.51
N GLU A 244 -38.22 8.61 -18.70
CA GLU A 244 -39.62 8.94 -18.98
C GLU A 244 -40.56 7.77 -18.67
N ALA A 245 -40.09 6.54 -18.85
CA ALA A 245 -40.87 5.33 -18.54
C ALA A 245 -39.92 4.17 -18.20
N VAL A 246 -40.37 3.28 -17.34
CA VAL A 246 -39.69 2.00 -17.04
C VAL A 246 -40.60 0.89 -17.54
N GLY A 247 -40.18 0.20 -18.60
CA GLY A 247 -40.84 -0.99 -19.17
C GLY A 247 -40.05 -2.25 -18.87
N GLU A 248 -40.69 -3.42 -19.04
CA GLU A 248 -40.04 -4.73 -18.81
C GLU A 248 -38.89 -5.03 -19.79
N ASP A 249 -38.81 -4.34 -20.93
CA ASP A 249 -37.85 -4.58 -22.02
C ASP A 249 -36.80 -3.46 -22.21
N ILE A 250 -36.60 -2.59 -21.21
CA ILE A 250 -35.57 -1.55 -21.26
C ILE A 250 -34.42 -1.95 -20.34
N ILE A 251 -33.37 -2.47 -20.95
CA ILE A 251 -32.05 -2.67 -20.33
C ILE A 251 -31.14 -1.53 -20.76
#